data_cd1924fc3528eb8054ee7f857b2ef42a
#
_entry.id   cd1924fc3528eb8054ee7f857b2ef42a
#
_cell.length_a   1.000
_cell.length_b   1.000
_cell.length_c   1.000
_cell.angle_alpha   90.00
_cell.angle_beta   90.00
_cell.angle_gamma   90.00
#
_symmetry.space_group_name_H-M   'P 1'
#
loop_
_entity.id
_entity.type
_entity.pdbx_description
1 polymer ?
#
loop_
_entity_poly.entity_id
_entity_poly.type
_entity_poly.pdbx_seq_one_letter_code
_entity_poly.pdbx_strand_id
1 'polypeptide(L)'
;LNAGWYRRRTKDALLDVPIPASNGFTTLKRNIGILENSGIEGELYVKMVDRNNWRMSGRLNLAYNQNKVVDLYHTDCLYTSEYDMVPSFEVGKSYDMIYGPVSLGINPMTGLPVFRGADGREIAATEKLTREDMVALGHSTPPYSGSFFYSVSYGNFDLDMDFYFVFGGKKAYSFSYVREVSNANYNAIKGQVENMWFQEGDDNKIYHRPYYSSAAVDNLKLYANSRTVGSSDYLRMSSLSLRYRLPYWLIEKTKNVIQYASVAFQASNLFTLTRYKESDPESGSLVGTQQPVFTLNLSVSF
;
A
#
# COMPACT_ATOMS: atom_id res chain seq x y z
N LEU A 1 21.48 -14.44 -14.51
CA LEU A 1 20.55 -14.81 -13.45
C LEU A 1 21.29 -14.72 -12.12
N ASN A 2 20.74 -13.93 -11.18
CA ASN A 2 21.18 -13.87 -9.81
C ASN A 2 20.00 -14.27 -8.93
N ALA A 3 20.26 -15.03 -7.87
CA ALA A 3 19.24 -15.38 -6.90
C ALA A 3 19.85 -15.43 -5.50
N GLY A 4 19.13 -14.93 -4.54
CA GLY A 4 19.51 -14.90 -3.14
C GLY A 4 18.38 -15.38 -2.24
N TRP A 5 18.75 -15.99 -1.14
CA TRP A 5 17.83 -16.29 -0.04
C TRP A 5 18.43 -15.72 1.23
N TYR A 6 17.59 -15.15 2.08
CA TYR A 6 18.03 -14.63 3.37
C TYR A 6 17.03 -14.95 4.48
N ARG A 7 17.57 -15.03 5.68
CA ARG A 7 16.82 -15.10 6.93
C ARG A 7 17.52 -14.25 7.97
N ARG A 8 16.87 -13.21 8.43
CA ARG A 8 17.38 -12.30 9.46
C ARG A 8 16.51 -12.41 10.70
N ARG A 9 17.12 -12.69 11.83
CA ARG A 9 16.45 -12.77 13.13
C ARG A 9 16.97 -11.68 14.04
N THR A 10 16.07 -10.80 14.49
CA THR A 10 16.35 -9.75 15.48
C THR A 10 15.89 -10.26 16.82
N LYS A 11 16.80 -10.41 17.76
CA LYS A 11 16.50 -10.75 19.16
C LYS A 11 16.45 -9.48 19.98
N ASP A 12 15.77 -9.55 21.12
CA ASP A 12 15.69 -8.45 22.09
C ASP A 12 15.16 -7.14 21.45
N ALA A 13 14.14 -7.26 20.61
CA ALA A 13 13.49 -6.10 19.99
C ALA A 13 12.94 -5.18 21.08
N LEU A 14 13.20 -3.87 20.92
CA LEU A 14 12.75 -2.85 21.86
C LEU A 14 11.29 -2.52 21.58
N LEU A 15 10.39 -2.98 22.46
CA LEU A 15 8.95 -2.83 22.33
C LEU A 15 8.37 -2.09 23.53
N ASP A 16 7.24 -1.38 23.32
CA ASP A 16 6.50 -0.71 24.37
C ASP A 16 5.61 -1.75 25.08
N VAL A 17 5.83 -1.91 26.39
CA VAL A 17 5.09 -2.84 27.25
C VAL A 17 4.21 -2.02 28.19
N PRO A 18 2.91 -2.34 28.32
CA PRO A 18 2.04 -1.66 29.25
C PRO A 18 2.46 -1.95 30.69
N ILE A 19 2.42 -0.92 31.51
CA ILE A 19 2.66 -1.03 32.95
C ILE A 19 1.55 -0.30 33.71
N PRO A 20 1.28 -0.68 34.99
CA PRO A 20 0.26 -0.01 35.75
C PRO A 20 0.49 1.50 35.87
N ALA A 21 -0.55 2.31 35.64
CA ALA A 21 -0.49 3.77 35.67
C ALA A 21 -0.03 4.33 37.02
N SER A 22 -0.11 3.56 38.10
CA SER A 22 0.44 3.88 39.41
C SER A 22 1.95 4.16 39.40
N ASN A 23 2.67 3.74 38.35
CA ASN A 23 4.10 4.04 38.18
C ASN A 23 4.39 5.42 37.58
N GLY A 24 3.36 6.24 37.29
CA GLY A 24 3.49 7.57 36.69
C GLY A 24 3.56 7.60 35.16
N PHE A 25 3.68 6.44 34.51
CA PHE A 25 3.59 6.25 33.05
C PHE A 25 2.89 4.96 32.72
N THR A 26 2.33 4.88 31.53
CA THR A 26 1.49 3.74 31.09
C THR A 26 2.25 2.70 30.28
N THR A 27 3.41 3.05 29.78
CA THR A 27 4.26 2.14 28.97
C THR A 27 5.72 2.26 29.36
N LEU A 28 6.44 1.15 29.21
CA LEU A 28 7.90 1.08 29.39
C LEU A 28 8.52 0.34 28.19
N LYS A 29 9.58 0.92 27.62
CA LYS A 29 10.36 0.23 26.58
C LYS A 29 11.17 -0.90 27.21
N ARG A 30 10.97 -2.11 26.70
CA ARG A 30 11.72 -3.30 27.12
C ARG A 30 12.28 -4.04 25.93
N ASN A 31 13.43 -4.65 26.12
CA ASN A 31 14.05 -5.56 25.16
C ASN A 31 13.34 -6.90 25.21
N ILE A 32 12.20 -6.99 24.54
CA ILE A 32 11.38 -8.19 24.48
C ILE A 32 11.04 -8.49 23.04
N GLY A 33 10.93 -9.77 22.75
CA GLY A 33 10.47 -10.23 21.46
C GLY A 33 11.58 -10.57 20.48
N ILE A 34 11.23 -11.48 19.62
CA ILE A 34 12.05 -11.95 18.52
C ILE A 34 11.28 -11.74 17.23
N LEU A 35 11.86 -10.95 16.32
CA LEU A 35 11.32 -10.71 14.99
C LEU A 35 12.17 -11.43 13.96
N GLU A 36 11.51 -11.98 12.96
CA GLU A 36 12.19 -12.68 11.86
C GLU A 36 11.71 -12.13 10.53
N ASN A 37 12.68 -11.85 9.64
CA ASN A 37 12.44 -11.56 8.24
C ASN A 37 13.14 -12.62 7.41
N SER A 38 12.42 -13.23 6.49
CA SER A 38 12.97 -14.19 5.53
C SER A 38 12.46 -13.91 4.15
N GLY A 39 13.27 -14.16 3.14
CA GLY A 39 12.88 -13.85 1.78
C GLY A 39 13.77 -14.48 0.73
N ILE A 40 13.28 -14.37 -0.49
CA ILE A 40 13.97 -14.78 -1.71
C ILE A 40 13.96 -13.58 -2.64
N GLU A 41 15.09 -13.31 -3.26
CA GLU A 41 15.22 -12.28 -4.28
C GLU A 41 15.90 -12.85 -5.51
N GLY A 42 15.56 -12.32 -6.66
CA GLY A 42 16.13 -12.78 -7.91
C GLY A 42 16.14 -11.69 -8.98
N GLU A 43 17.17 -11.73 -9.81
CA GLU A 43 17.30 -10.90 -11.00
C GLU A 43 17.51 -11.81 -12.21
N LEU A 44 16.69 -11.56 -13.23
CA LEU A 44 16.83 -12.18 -14.54
C LEU A 44 17.09 -11.09 -15.59
N TYR A 45 18.23 -11.14 -16.25
CA TYR A 45 18.51 -10.35 -17.44
C TYR A 45 18.48 -11.23 -18.67
N VAL A 46 17.76 -10.80 -19.70
CA VAL A 46 17.62 -11.51 -20.97
C VAL A 46 17.92 -10.56 -22.13
N LYS A 47 18.87 -10.93 -22.98
CA LYS A 47 19.08 -10.33 -24.29
C LYS A 47 18.25 -11.13 -25.29
N MET A 48 17.11 -10.58 -25.72
CA MET A 48 16.12 -11.30 -26.54
C MET A 48 16.50 -11.28 -28.01
N VAL A 49 16.92 -10.11 -28.52
CA VAL A 49 17.29 -9.89 -29.90
C VAL A 49 18.54 -9.02 -29.96
N ASP A 50 19.49 -9.40 -30.80
CA ASP A 50 20.65 -8.60 -31.16
C ASP A 50 21.03 -8.98 -32.61
N ARG A 51 20.26 -8.46 -33.55
CA ARG A 51 20.43 -8.80 -34.96
C ARG A 51 20.02 -7.63 -35.85
N ASN A 52 20.85 -7.37 -36.87
CA ASN A 52 20.69 -6.24 -37.77
C ASN A 52 20.61 -4.90 -36.98
N ASN A 53 19.50 -4.13 -37.18
CA ASN A 53 19.28 -2.87 -36.51
C ASN A 53 18.43 -3.01 -35.22
N TRP A 54 18.06 -4.25 -34.83
CA TRP A 54 17.26 -4.53 -33.64
C TRP A 54 18.13 -4.97 -32.46
N ARG A 55 17.92 -4.35 -31.31
CA ARG A 55 18.41 -4.81 -30.01
C ARG A 55 17.28 -4.75 -29.03
N MET A 56 17.03 -5.87 -28.38
CA MET A 56 15.95 -5.96 -27.38
C MET A 56 16.50 -6.69 -26.15
N SER A 57 16.29 -6.10 -24.98
CA SER A 57 16.68 -6.71 -23.72
C SER A 57 15.63 -6.43 -22.65
N GLY A 58 15.58 -7.31 -21.66
CA GLY A 58 14.72 -7.18 -20.51
C GLY A 58 15.44 -7.54 -19.23
N ARG A 59 15.05 -6.90 -18.14
CA ARG A 59 15.48 -7.22 -16.79
C ARG A 59 14.25 -7.35 -15.92
N LEU A 60 14.16 -8.44 -15.18
CA LEU A 60 13.12 -8.71 -14.21
C LEU A 60 13.77 -8.88 -12.84
N ASN A 61 13.37 -8.07 -11.88
CA ASN A 61 13.72 -8.22 -10.48
C ASN A 61 12.48 -8.65 -9.71
N LEU A 62 12.61 -9.67 -8.88
CA LEU A 62 11.55 -10.20 -8.04
C LEU A 62 12.06 -10.35 -6.63
N ALA A 63 11.27 -9.94 -5.66
CA ALA A 63 11.53 -10.16 -4.26
C ALA A 63 10.26 -10.66 -3.56
N TYR A 64 10.44 -11.68 -2.75
CA TYR A 64 9.45 -12.14 -1.77
C TYR A 64 10.04 -11.96 -0.39
N ASN A 65 9.35 -11.26 0.50
CA ASN A 65 9.73 -11.07 1.88
C ASN A 65 8.56 -11.38 2.81
N GLN A 66 8.83 -12.16 3.85
CA GLN A 66 7.90 -12.44 4.92
C GLN A 66 8.51 -12.01 6.24
N ASN A 67 7.78 -11.21 7.00
CA ASN A 67 8.13 -10.89 8.37
C ASN A 67 7.22 -11.65 9.34
N LYS A 68 7.73 -11.95 10.52
CA LYS A 68 7.03 -12.71 11.53
C LYS A 68 7.50 -12.35 12.94
N VAL A 69 6.57 -12.17 13.84
CA VAL A 69 6.83 -12.16 15.28
C VAL A 69 7.01 -13.61 15.72
N VAL A 70 8.19 -13.95 16.19
CA VAL A 70 8.54 -15.34 16.56
C VAL A 70 8.22 -15.61 18.04
N ASP A 71 8.50 -14.62 18.89
CA ASP A 71 8.36 -14.75 20.33
C ASP A 71 8.18 -13.36 20.96
N LEU A 72 7.42 -13.25 22.02
CA LEU A 72 7.18 -12.03 22.81
C LEU A 72 7.49 -12.22 24.29
N TYR A 73 8.29 -13.25 24.65
CA TYR A 73 8.66 -13.57 26.04
C TYR A 73 7.46 -13.55 27.01
N HIS A 74 6.85 -14.69 27.24
CA HIS A 74 5.76 -14.94 28.20
C HIS A 74 4.36 -14.49 27.75
N THR A 75 4.16 -14.00 26.53
CA THR A 75 2.81 -13.69 26.01
C THR A 75 2.71 -14.02 24.52
N ASP A 76 1.53 -14.43 24.09
CA ASP A 76 1.24 -14.64 22.67
C ASP A 76 0.80 -13.35 21.98
N CYS A 77 0.22 -12.40 22.74
CA CYS A 77 -0.24 -11.11 22.24
C CYS A 77 0.28 -9.99 23.14
N LEU A 78 0.83 -8.95 22.54
CA LEU A 78 1.25 -7.72 23.21
C LEU A 78 0.30 -6.58 22.85
N TYR A 79 -0.31 -5.96 23.86
CA TYR A 79 -1.09 -4.73 23.74
C TYR A 79 -0.30 -3.58 24.34
N THR A 80 -0.33 -2.40 23.71
CA THR A 80 0.38 -1.22 24.24
C THR A 80 -0.36 -0.58 25.41
N SER A 81 -1.68 -0.76 25.44
CA SER A 81 -2.54 -0.29 26.54
C SER A 81 -3.55 -1.38 26.94
N GLU A 82 -3.98 -1.36 28.18
CA GLU A 82 -5.09 -2.22 28.65
C GLU A 82 -6.43 -1.93 27.95
N TYR A 83 -6.55 -0.70 27.39
CA TYR A 83 -7.74 -0.26 26.64
C TYR A 83 -7.68 -0.62 25.16
N ASP A 84 -6.55 -1.11 24.67
CA ASP A 84 -6.40 -1.46 23.25
C ASP A 84 -7.27 -2.67 22.91
N MET A 85 -8.05 -2.52 21.85
CA MET A 85 -8.93 -3.59 21.33
C MET A 85 -8.16 -4.58 20.46
N VAL A 86 -7.07 -4.13 19.86
CA VAL A 86 -6.25 -4.94 18.93
C VAL A 86 -4.84 -5.08 19.47
N PRO A 87 -4.19 -6.24 19.25
CA PRO A 87 -2.80 -6.41 19.66
C PRO A 87 -1.88 -5.55 18.77
N SER A 88 -0.86 -4.97 19.40
CA SER A 88 0.23 -4.34 18.68
C SER A 88 1.12 -5.38 17.99
N PHE A 89 1.30 -6.54 18.66
CA PHE A 89 2.04 -7.68 18.11
C PHE A 89 1.41 -9.00 18.58
N GLU A 90 1.43 -10.00 17.68
CA GLU A 90 0.94 -11.35 17.96
C GLU A 90 1.96 -12.38 17.44
N VAL A 91 2.31 -13.35 18.26
CA VAL A 91 3.22 -14.44 17.90
C VAL A 91 2.67 -15.21 16.68
N GLY A 92 3.51 -15.44 15.72
CA GLY A 92 3.13 -16.15 14.50
C GLY A 92 2.59 -15.26 13.39
N LYS A 93 2.25 -14.00 13.67
CA LYS A 93 1.76 -13.02 12.69
C LYS A 93 2.86 -12.07 12.21
N SER A 94 2.55 -11.30 11.19
CA SER A 94 3.38 -10.18 10.76
C SER A 94 3.41 -9.09 11.82
N TYR A 95 4.54 -8.39 11.98
CA TYR A 95 4.65 -7.29 12.95
C TYR A 95 3.76 -6.09 12.60
N ASP A 96 3.31 -5.98 11.36
CA ASP A 96 2.46 -4.92 10.83
C ASP A 96 1.05 -5.44 10.47
N MET A 97 0.59 -6.44 11.19
CA MET A 97 -0.74 -7.01 11.01
C MET A 97 -1.82 -5.98 11.33
N ILE A 98 -2.81 -5.90 10.46
CA ILE A 98 -3.99 -5.06 10.63
C ILE A 98 -5.09 -5.94 11.22
N TYR A 99 -5.65 -5.49 12.33
CA TYR A 99 -6.76 -6.17 13.00
C TYR A 99 -8.02 -5.31 12.95
N GLY A 100 -9.17 -5.96 13.02
CA GLY A 100 -10.46 -5.32 13.09
C GLY A 100 -11.60 -6.31 13.06
N PRO A 101 -12.84 -5.86 13.32
CA PRO A 101 -14.01 -6.74 13.30
C PRO A 101 -14.39 -7.13 11.86
N VAL A 102 -15.07 -8.24 11.71
CA VAL A 102 -15.70 -8.66 10.45
C VAL A 102 -16.98 -7.85 10.26
N SER A 103 -17.02 -6.95 9.29
CA SER A 103 -18.22 -6.19 8.97
C SER A 103 -19.21 -7.02 8.17
N LEU A 104 -20.46 -7.07 8.61
CA LEU A 104 -21.60 -7.64 7.89
C LEU A 104 -22.29 -6.61 6.99
N GLY A 105 -21.94 -5.33 7.11
CA GLY A 105 -22.49 -4.25 6.31
C GLY A 105 -23.15 -3.16 7.14
N ILE A 106 -24.09 -2.47 6.50
CA ILE A 106 -24.91 -1.43 7.12
C ILE A 106 -26.32 -1.99 7.27
N ASN A 107 -26.89 -1.87 8.45
CA ASN A 107 -28.28 -2.22 8.69
C ASN A 107 -29.19 -1.26 7.89
N PRO A 108 -30.01 -1.74 6.95
CA PRO A 108 -30.82 -0.88 6.08
C PRO A 108 -31.90 -0.09 6.82
N MET A 109 -32.33 -0.55 8.00
CA MET A 109 -33.36 0.14 8.79
C MET A 109 -32.78 1.25 9.67
N THR A 110 -31.54 1.07 10.16
CA THR A 110 -30.94 2.02 11.12
C THR A 110 -29.82 2.87 10.53
N GLY A 111 -29.24 2.45 9.39
CA GLY A 111 -28.07 3.06 8.78
C GLY A 111 -26.78 2.89 9.59
N LEU A 112 -26.75 1.98 10.57
CA LEU A 112 -25.57 1.73 11.40
C LEU A 112 -24.84 0.47 10.97
N PRO A 113 -23.52 0.42 11.13
CA PRO A 113 -22.75 -0.78 10.81
C PRO A 113 -23.09 -1.95 11.74
N VAL A 114 -23.02 -3.14 11.19
CA VAL A 114 -23.21 -4.41 11.90
C VAL A 114 -21.95 -5.25 11.73
N PHE A 115 -21.54 -5.89 12.80
CA PHE A 115 -20.33 -6.72 12.87
C PHE A 115 -20.68 -8.15 13.26
N ARG A 116 -19.78 -9.07 12.95
CA ARG A 116 -19.86 -10.46 13.40
C ARG A 116 -19.05 -10.61 14.68
N GLY A 117 -19.67 -11.08 15.74
CA GLY A 117 -18.99 -11.44 16.97
C GLY A 117 -18.20 -12.76 16.85
N ALA A 118 -17.30 -12.99 17.80
CA ALA A 118 -16.52 -14.22 17.88
C ALA A 118 -17.42 -15.48 18.05
N ASP A 119 -18.56 -15.32 18.70
CA ASP A 119 -19.61 -16.34 18.86
C ASP A 119 -20.49 -16.53 17.60
N GLY A 120 -20.25 -15.76 16.54
CA GLY A 120 -20.99 -15.77 15.29
C GLY A 120 -22.27 -14.94 15.27
N ARG A 121 -22.70 -14.33 16.40
CA ARG A 121 -23.87 -13.45 16.44
C ARG A 121 -23.60 -12.11 15.73
N GLU A 122 -24.66 -11.44 15.36
CA GLU A 122 -24.59 -10.05 14.89
C GLU A 122 -24.45 -9.10 16.09
N ILE A 123 -23.49 -8.18 15.98
CA ILE A 123 -23.23 -7.11 16.96
C ILE A 123 -23.57 -5.78 16.28
N ALA A 124 -24.57 -5.07 16.81
CA ALA A 124 -24.90 -3.73 16.32
C ALA A 124 -23.83 -2.72 16.74
N ALA A 125 -23.71 -1.62 16.00
CA ALA A 125 -22.75 -0.56 16.32
C ALA A 125 -22.97 0.11 17.69
N THR A 126 -24.16 -0.04 18.27
CA THR A 126 -24.50 0.43 19.62
C THR A 126 -24.09 -0.52 20.75
N GLU A 127 -23.70 -1.75 20.42
CA GLU A 127 -23.19 -2.72 21.35
C GLU A 127 -21.65 -2.64 21.43
N LYS A 128 -21.08 -3.05 22.57
CA LYS A 128 -19.64 -3.04 22.77
C LYS A 128 -19.00 -4.27 22.13
N LEU A 129 -18.06 -4.05 21.21
CA LEU A 129 -17.15 -5.08 20.73
C LEU A 129 -16.11 -5.44 21.80
N THR A 130 -15.61 -6.66 21.75
CA THR A 130 -14.57 -7.19 22.62
C THR A 130 -13.28 -7.47 21.84
N ARG A 131 -12.20 -7.78 22.52
CA ARG A 131 -10.94 -8.19 21.88
C ARG A 131 -11.08 -9.46 21.05
N GLU A 132 -11.96 -10.36 21.46
CA GLU A 132 -12.23 -11.63 20.81
C GLU A 132 -12.92 -11.45 19.43
N ASP A 133 -13.63 -10.33 19.24
CA ASP A 133 -14.30 -10.01 17.98
C ASP A 133 -13.31 -9.47 16.92
N MET A 134 -12.06 -9.19 17.30
CA MET A 134 -11.03 -8.66 16.40
C MET A 134 -10.29 -9.80 15.72
N VAL A 135 -10.26 -9.76 14.39
CA VAL A 135 -9.57 -10.76 13.56
C VAL A 135 -8.44 -10.13 12.77
N ALA A 136 -7.45 -10.92 12.39
CA ALA A 136 -6.39 -10.50 11.49
C ALA A 136 -6.94 -10.30 10.07
N LEU A 137 -6.90 -9.08 9.56
CA LEU A 137 -7.44 -8.70 8.24
C LEU A 137 -6.38 -8.73 7.13
N GLY A 138 -5.11 -8.78 7.51
CA GLY A 138 -3.96 -8.80 6.61
C GLY A 138 -2.82 -7.94 7.14
N HIS A 139 -1.72 -7.87 6.41
CA HIS A 139 -0.53 -7.10 6.79
C HIS A 139 -0.27 -5.95 5.83
N SER A 140 0.34 -4.87 6.34
CA SER A 140 0.56 -3.64 5.56
C SER A 140 1.68 -3.78 4.53
N THR A 141 2.76 -4.46 4.90
CA THR A 141 3.92 -4.64 4.01
C THR A 141 3.59 -5.68 2.93
N PRO A 142 3.65 -5.31 1.64
CA PRO A 142 3.44 -6.27 0.56
C PRO A 142 4.56 -7.33 0.56
N PRO A 143 4.23 -8.64 0.54
CA PRO A 143 5.24 -9.70 0.51
C PRO A 143 5.93 -9.84 -0.85
N TYR A 144 5.28 -9.45 -1.93
CA TYR A 144 5.82 -9.53 -3.27
C TYR A 144 6.11 -8.13 -3.80
N SER A 145 7.32 -7.90 -4.27
CA SER A 145 7.71 -6.67 -4.98
C SER A 145 8.64 -7.00 -6.13
N GLY A 146 8.69 -6.11 -7.11
CA GLY A 146 9.59 -6.29 -8.22
C GLY A 146 9.57 -5.15 -9.21
N SER A 147 10.46 -5.23 -10.17
CA SER A 147 10.52 -4.31 -11.31
C SER A 147 10.75 -5.07 -12.61
N PHE A 148 10.22 -4.53 -13.68
CA PHE A 148 10.44 -5.03 -15.02
C PHE A 148 10.91 -3.88 -15.90
N PHE A 149 12.13 -3.98 -16.38
CA PHE A 149 12.72 -3.06 -17.34
C PHE A 149 12.77 -3.70 -18.72
N TYR A 150 12.35 -2.96 -19.73
CA TYR A 150 12.39 -3.39 -21.12
C TYR A 150 13.01 -2.31 -21.98
N SER A 151 14.00 -2.69 -22.79
CA SER A 151 14.71 -1.80 -23.71
C SER A 151 14.65 -2.33 -25.13
N VAL A 152 14.28 -1.47 -26.06
CA VAL A 152 14.23 -1.73 -27.50
C VAL A 152 15.00 -0.65 -28.23
N SER A 153 15.97 -1.05 -29.04
CA SER A 153 16.64 -0.15 -29.98
C SER A 153 16.37 -0.63 -31.40
N TYR A 154 16.00 0.31 -32.27
CA TYR A 154 15.85 0.08 -33.71
C TYR A 154 16.45 1.24 -34.48
N GLY A 155 17.53 1.00 -35.23
CA GLY A 155 18.24 2.03 -35.94
C GLY A 155 18.67 3.18 -35.04
N ASN A 156 18.05 4.33 -35.19
CA ASN A 156 18.34 5.54 -34.41
C ASN A 156 17.38 5.78 -33.26
N PHE A 157 16.42 4.90 -33.06
CA PHE A 157 15.44 4.98 -31.95
C PHE A 157 15.83 4.06 -30.83
N ASP A 158 15.71 4.56 -29.60
CA ASP A 158 15.79 3.77 -28.37
C ASP A 158 14.51 4.03 -27.54
N LEU A 159 13.86 2.96 -27.14
CA LEU A 159 12.68 2.96 -26.25
C LEU A 159 13.02 2.17 -25.00
N ASP A 160 12.96 2.84 -23.85
CA ASP A 160 13.16 2.24 -22.54
C ASP A 160 11.88 2.39 -21.72
N MET A 161 11.47 1.32 -21.06
CA MET A 161 10.29 1.28 -20.20
C MET A 161 10.65 0.61 -18.88
N ASP A 162 10.22 1.22 -17.78
CA ASP A 162 10.42 0.68 -16.44
C ASP A 162 9.08 0.60 -15.69
N PHE A 163 8.82 -0.56 -15.15
CA PHE A 163 7.63 -0.85 -14.38
C PHE A 163 8.03 -1.31 -12.99
N TYR A 164 7.27 -0.88 -11.99
CA TYR A 164 7.37 -1.34 -10.62
C TYR A 164 6.04 -1.89 -10.14
N PHE A 165 6.08 -2.96 -9.35
CA PHE A 165 4.87 -3.58 -8.83
C PHE A 165 5.07 -4.10 -7.41
N VAL A 166 3.97 -4.11 -6.65
CA VAL A 166 3.86 -4.79 -5.36
C VAL A 166 2.53 -5.51 -5.27
N PHE A 167 2.52 -6.66 -4.56
CA PHE A 167 1.33 -7.47 -4.38
C PHE A 167 1.26 -8.09 -2.98
N GLY A 168 0.02 -8.29 -2.51
CA GLY A 168 -0.31 -8.98 -1.27
C GLY A 168 -0.36 -8.07 -0.03
N GLY A 169 -0.12 -6.77 -0.18
CA GLY A 169 -0.29 -5.81 0.90
C GLY A 169 -1.75 -5.41 1.12
N LYS A 170 -2.04 -4.96 2.33
CA LYS A 170 -3.34 -4.43 2.74
C LYS A 170 -3.18 -3.05 3.35
N LYS A 171 -4.18 -2.20 3.18
CA LYS A 171 -4.26 -0.90 3.85
C LYS A 171 -5.67 -0.62 4.30
N ALA A 172 -5.81 0.00 5.46
CA ALA A 172 -7.07 0.58 5.88
C ALA A 172 -7.31 1.88 5.11
N TYR A 173 -8.50 2.05 4.56
CA TYR A 173 -8.88 3.26 3.85
C TYR A 173 -9.16 4.40 4.83
N SER A 174 -8.53 5.54 4.64
CA SER A 174 -8.66 6.72 5.51
C SER A 174 -10.02 7.42 5.36
N PHE A 175 -10.66 7.29 4.20
CA PHE A 175 -12.00 7.85 3.93
C PHE A 175 -13.14 6.87 4.23
N SER A 176 -12.86 5.74 4.85
CA SER A 176 -13.82 4.66 5.06
C SER A 176 -14.89 4.97 6.12
N TYR A 177 -14.75 6.06 6.85
CA TYR A 177 -15.72 6.50 7.85
C TYR A 177 -16.41 7.80 7.43
N VAL A 178 -17.68 7.90 7.76
CA VAL A 178 -18.47 9.10 7.54
C VAL A 178 -18.06 10.15 8.55
N ARG A 179 -17.80 11.37 8.07
CA ARG A 179 -17.44 12.48 8.93
C ARG A 179 -18.58 12.88 9.86
N GLU A 180 -18.21 13.32 11.05
CA GLU A 180 -19.10 14.06 11.92
C GLU A 180 -19.63 15.31 11.19
N VAL A 181 -20.91 15.60 11.34
CA VAL A 181 -21.51 16.80 10.76
C VAL A 181 -20.89 18.08 11.33
N SER A 182 -20.36 18.01 12.56
CA SER A 182 -19.62 19.11 13.19
C SER A 182 -18.31 19.47 12.47
N ASN A 183 -17.76 18.57 11.68
CA ASN A 183 -16.55 18.77 10.88
C ASN A 183 -16.84 19.09 9.41
N ALA A 184 -17.96 19.78 9.14
CA ALA A 184 -18.43 20.12 7.80
C ALA A 184 -17.53 21.09 6.99
N ASN A 185 -16.36 21.47 7.52
CA ASN A 185 -15.41 22.35 6.83
C ASN A 185 -14.73 21.71 5.60
N TYR A 186 -15.01 20.44 5.33
CA TYR A 186 -14.42 19.72 4.20
C TYR A 186 -15.52 19.09 3.33
N ASN A 187 -15.32 19.15 2.04
CA ASN A 187 -16.23 18.50 1.10
C ASN A 187 -16.15 16.97 1.25
N ALA A 188 -17.32 16.34 1.17
CA ALA A 188 -17.38 14.88 1.08
C ALA A 188 -16.87 14.39 -0.29
N ILE A 189 -16.26 13.21 -0.30
CA ILE A 189 -15.85 12.55 -1.55
C ILE A 189 -17.11 12.05 -2.27
N LYS A 190 -17.21 12.28 -3.58
CA LYS A 190 -18.38 11.88 -4.39
C LYS A 190 -18.78 10.42 -4.14
N GLY A 191 -17.85 9.48 -4.22
CA GLY A 191 -18.13 8.07 -3.99
C GLY A 191 -18.61 7.75 -2.58
N GLN A 192 -18.25 8.56 -1.58
CA GLN A 192 -18.75 8.44 -0.22
C GLN A 192 -20.24 8.84 -0.16
N VAL A 193 -20.59 9.98 -0.75
CA VAL A 193 -21.99 10.45 -0.77
C VAL A 193 -22.89 9.48 -1.52
N GLU A 194 -22.47 8.99 -2.67
CA GLU A 194 -23.26 8.05 -3.49
C GLU A 194 -23.50 6.69 -2.79
N ASN A 195 -22.58 6.27 -1.92
CA ASN A 195 -22.65 4.98 -1.24
C ASN A 195 -22.97 5.08 0.26
N MET A 196 -23.43 6.24 0.72
CA MET A 196 -23.87 6.47 2.08
C MET A 196 -25.34 6.10 2.24
N TRP A 197 -25.69 5.61 3.43
CA TRP A 197 -27.09 5.40 3.81
C TRP A 197 -27.76 6.73 4.16
N PHE A 198 -28.93 7.02 3.60
CA PHE A 198 -29.71 8.24 3.84
C PHE A 198 -31.10 7.98 4.40
N GLN A 199 -31.70 6.83 4.09
CA GLN A 199 -33.09 6.54 4.49
C GLN A 199 -33.32 5.05 4.74
N GLU A 200 -34.36 4.74 5.48
CA GLU A 200 -34.82 3.37 5.72
C GLU A 200 -35.05 2.62 4.40
N GLY A 201 -34.52 1.40 4.33
CA GLY A 201 -34.57 0.58 3.13
C GLY A 201 -33.38 0.76 2.18
N ASP A 202 -32.47 1.69 2.43
CA ASP A 202 -31.21 1.81 1.70
C ASP A 202 -30.33 0.58 2.00
N ASP A 203 -30.34 -0.38 1.10
CA ASP A 203 -29.51 -1.58 1.17
C ASP A 203 -28.20 -1.42 0.39
N ASN A 204 -27.28 -2.38 0.54
CA ASN A 204 -25.99 -2.42 -0.18
C ASN A 204 -25.11 -1.17 -0.01
N LYS A 205 -25.37 -0.34 0.98
CA LYS A 205 -24.56 0.84 1.27
C LYS A 205 -23.24 0.43 1.93
N ILE A 206 -22.18 1.18 1.62
CA ILE A 206 -20.83 0.95 2.15
C ILE A 206 -20.61 1.79 3.41
N TYR A 207 -21.17 3.00 3.42
CA TYR A 207 -20.99 3.97 4.49
C TYR A 207 -22.27 4.10 5.32
N HIS A 208 -22.07 4.19 6.64
CA HIS A 208 -23.17 4.40 7.58
C HIS A 208 -23.80 5.80 7.43
N ARG A 209 -24.94 6.00 8.08
CA ARG A 209 -25.60 7.29 8.14
C ARG A 209 -24.68 8.38 8.73
N PRO A 210 -24.84 9.66 8.33
CA PRO A 210 -24.18 10.77 9.00
C PRO A 210 -24.53 10.81 10.49
N TYR A 211 -23.60 11.22 11.33
CA TYR A 211 -23.82 11.38 12.76
C TYR A 211 -23.25 12.72 13.25
N TYR A 212 -23.86 13.26 14.28
CA TYR A 212 -23.43 14.54 14.86
C TYR A 212 -22.25 14.37 15.83
N SER A 213 -22.23 13.28 16.58
CA SER A 213 -21.18 12.96 17.53
C SER A 213 -21.01 11.45 17.64
N SER A 214 -19.77 10.99 17.63
CA SER A 214 -19.42 9.57 17.83
C SER A 214 -19.69 9.07 19.25
N ALA A 215 -19.95 9.96 20.22
CA ALA A 215 -20.19 9.59 21.61
C ALA A 215 -21.38 8.66 21.85
N ALA A 216 -22.33 8.67 20.90
CA ALA A 216 -23.54 7.83 20.99
C ALA A 216 -23.37 6.43 20.37
N VAL A 217 -22.27 6.15 19.66
CA VAL A 217 -22.06 4.91 18.93
C VAL A 217 -20.59 4.52 19.01
N ASP A 218 -20.26 3.68 19.98
CA ASP A 218 -18.87 3.33 20.33
C ASP A 218 -18.09 2.70 19.15
N ASN A 219 -18.76 1.88 18.35
CA ASN A 219 -18.11 1.15 17.27
C ASN A 219 -17.90 1.94 15.98
N LEU A 220 -18.41 3.17 15.88
CA LEU A 220 -18.13 4.07 14.74
C LEU A 220 -16.67 4.57 14.74
N LYS A 221 -15.98 4.45 15.87
CA LYS A 221 -14.54 4.79 15.97
C LYS A 221 -13.61 3.71 15.40
N LEU A 222 -14.15 2.56 15.05
CA LEU A 222 -13.37 1.45 14.48
C LEU A 222 -13.16 1.67 12.98
N TYR A 223 -12.07 2.30 12.63
CA TYR A 223 -11.73 2.63 11.25
C TYR A 223 -11.34 1.41 10.42
N ALA A 224 -10.64 0.45 11.00
CA ALA A 224 -10.24 -0.78 10.34
C ALA A 224 -11.28 -1.89 10.57
N ASN A 225 -11.84 -2.44 9.50
CA ASN A 225 -12.71 -3.61 9.52
C ASN A 225 -12.61 -4.34 8.17
N SER A 226 -13.19 -5.50 8.04
CA SER A 226 -13.07 -6.33 6.83
C SER A 226 -13.53 -5.68 5.52
N ARG A 227 -14.35 -4.61 5.57
CA ARG A 227 -14.82 -3.85 4.39
C ARG A 227 -13.96 -2.62 4.09
N THR A 228 -13.29 -2.08 5.09
CA THR A 228 -12.49 -0.86 5.00
C THR A 228 -11.00 -1.14 4.88
N VAL A 229 -10.59 -2.40 5.01
CA VAL A 229 -9.23 -2.86 4.72
C VAL A 229 -9.23 -3.54 3.35
N GLY A 230 -8.50 -2.96 2.42
CA GLY A 230 -8.42 -3.43 1.05
C GLY A 230 -7.01 -3.70 0.56
N SER A 231 -6.90 -4.25 -0.65
CA SER A 231 -5.61 -4.47 -1.32
C SER A 231 -4.92 -3.14 -1.61
N SER A 232 -3.62 -3.09 -1.35
CA SER A 232 -2.71 -2.02 -1.77
C SER A 232 -1.86 -2.41 -2.98
N ASP A 233 -2.26 -3.47 -3.69
CA ASP A 233 -1.56 -3.95 -4.88
C ASP A 233 -1.56 -2.92 -6.00
N TYR A 234 -0.43 -2.79 -6.67
CA TYR A 234 -0.35 -1.94 -7.87
C TYR A 234 0.76 -2.36 -8.83
N LEU A 235 0.58 -1.94 -10.08
CA LEU A 235 1.59 -1.92 -11.13
C LEU A 235 1.70 -0.48 -11.64
N ARG A 236 2.89 0.10 -11.57
CA ARG A 236 3.18 1.47 -12.01
C ARG A 236 4.18 1.47 -13.15
N MET A 237 3.90 2.24 -14.19
CA MET A 237 4.92 2.62 -15.17
C MET A 237 5.73 3.78 -14.58
N SER A 238 6.92 3.46 -14.04
CA SER A 238 7.79 4.40 -13.35
C SER A 238 8.48 5.36 -14.33
N SER A 239 8.93 4.83 -15.47
CA SER A 239 9.52 5.65 -16.51
C SER A 239 9.27 5.09 -17.91
N LEU A 240 9.15 6.01 -18.85
CA LEU A 240 9.16 5.79 -20.28
C LEU A 240 10.15 6.77 -20.89
N SER A 241 11.09 6.30 -21.73
CA SER A 241 12.03 7.15 -22.44
C SER A 241 12.04 6.75 -23.91
N LEU A 242 11.75 7.70 -24.78
CA LEU A 242 11.89 7.55 -26.23
C LEU A 242 12.97 8.52 -26.71
N ARG A 243 14.09 7.97 -27.16
CA ARG A 243 15.22 8.75 -27.66
C ARG A 243 15.36 8.54 -29.16
N TYR A 244 15.58 9.63 -29.89
CA TYR A 244 15.97 9.63 -31.26
C TYR A 244 17.38 10.23 -31.41
N ARG A 245 18.31 9.46 -31.94
CA ARG A 245 19.67 9.90 -32.26
C ARG A 245 19.68 10.43 -33.69
N LEU A 246 20.19 11.61 -33.87
CA LEU A 246 20.30 12.18 -35.24
C LEU A 246 21.23 11.29 -36.05
N PRO A 247 20.82 10.92 -37.29
CA PRO A 247 21.65 10.09 -38.14
C PRO A 247 22.87 10.86 -38.63
N TYR A 248 23.95 10.12 -38.87
CA TYR A 248 25.25 10.67 -39.23
C TYR A 248 25.20 11.63 -40.45
N TRP A 249 24.36 11.33 -41.45
CA TRP A 249 24.23 12.18 -42.64
C TRP A 249 23.68 13.59 -42.35
N LEU A 250 22.95 13.78 -41.28
CA LEU A 250 22.51 15.11 -40.80
C LEU A 250 23.64 15.82 -40.03
N ILE A 251 24.38 15.07 -39.25
CA ILE A 251 25.50 15.59 -38.46
C ILE A 251 26.63 16.06 -39.38
N GLU A 252 26.94 15.30 -40.41
CA GLU A 252 27.98 15.66 -41.40
C GLU A 252 27.70 16.99 -42.10
N LYS A 253 26.44 17.37 -42.30
CA LYS A 253 26.07 18.68 -42.87
C LYS A 253 26.51 19.88 -42.02
N THR A 254 26.78 19.65 -40.75
CA THR A 254 27.30 20.68 -39.83
C THR A 254 28.79 20.92 -39.96
N LYS A 255 29.46 20.32 -40.97
CA LYS A 255 30.90 20.39 -41.21
C LYS A 255 31.73 19.96 -39.99
N ASN A 256 31.27 18.89 -39.31
CA ASN A 256 31.89 18.33 -38.11
C ASN A 256 31.92 19.26 -36.89
N VAL A 257 31.11 20.32 -36.87
CA VAL A 257 30.93 21.16 -35.67
C VAL A 257 30.15 20.40 -34.60
N ILE A 258 29.13 19.64 -35.00
CA ILE A 258 28.38 18.77 -34.10
C ILE A 258 28.88 17.35 -34.34
N GLN A 259 29.28 16.68 -33.26
CA GLN A 259 29.73 15.28 -33.29
C GLN A 259 28.59 14.31 -32.95
N TYR A 260 27.65 14.74 -32.12
CA TYR A 260 26.50 13.94 -31.69
C TYR A 260 25.31 14.85 -31.37
N ALA A 261 24.12 14.43 -31.75
CA ALA A 261 22.88 15.07 -31.29
C ALA A 261 21.77 14.03 -31.08
N SER A 262 20.99 14.20 -30.04
CA SER A 262 19.82 13.39 -29.81
C SER A 262 18.71 14.19 -29.10
N VAL A 263 17.47 13.79 -29.38
CA VAL A 263 16.28 14.28 -28.69
C VAL A 263 15.67 13.11 -27.93
N ALA A 264 15.35 13.31 -26.68
CA ALA A 264 14.68 12.30 -25.85
C ALA A 264 13.44 12.90 -25.20
N PHE A 265 12.32 12.23 -25.39
CA PHE A 265 11.10 12.44 -24.63
C PHE A 265 11.08 11.46 -23.47
N GLN A 266 10.87 11.96 -22.26
CA GLN A 266 10.77 11.15 -21.05
C GLN A 266 9.45 11.44 -20.35
N ALA A 267 8.82 10.38 -19.86
CA ALA A 267 7.64 10.49 -19.01
C ALA A 267 7.88 9.65 -17.73
N SER A 268 7.60 10.22 -16.57
CA SER A 268 7.67 9.51 -15.30
C SER A 268 6.29 9.40 -14.69
N ASN A 269 6.03 8.32 -13.97
CA ASN A 269 4.76 8.04 -13.29
C ASN A 269 3.53 8.12 -14.24
N LEU A 270 3.67 7.60 -15.45
CA LEU A 270 2.70 7.78 -16.53
C LEU A 270 1.32 7.22 -16.16
N PHE A 271 1.27 6.06 -15.52
CA PHE A 271 0.04 5.48 -14.98
C PHE A 271 0.33 4.51 -13.84
N THR A 272 -0.69 4.29 -13.01
CA THR A 272 -0.71 3.26 -11.98
C THR A 272 -1.98 2.43 -12.12
N LEU A 273 -1.83 1.12 -12.29
CA LEU A 273 -2.94 0.17 -12.27
C LEU A 273 -3.08 -0.37 -10.86
N THR A 274 -4.20 -0.15 -10.20
CA THR A 274 -4.44 -0.58 -8.83
C THR A 274 -5.92 -0.81 -8.57
N ARG A 275 -6.21 -1.64 -7.55
CA ARG A 275 -7.56 -1.79 -6.96
C ARG A 275 -7.70 -0.99 -5.66
N TYR A 276 -6.66 -0.28 -5.27
CA TYR A 276 -6.71 0.60 -4.11
C TYR A 276 -7.70 1.73 -4.36
N LYS A 277 -8.58 1.99 -3.41
CA LYS A 277 -9.72 2.91 -3.60
C LYS A 277 -9.40 4.36 -3.25
N GLU A 278 -8.24 4.63 -2.67
CA GLU A 278 -7.76 5.98 -2.39
C GLU A 278 -6.78 6.46 -3.46
N SER A 279 -6.19 7.64 -3.28
CA SER A 279 -5.45 8.31 -4.35
C SER A 279 -4.18 7.56 -4.77
N ASP A 280 -3.39 7.10 -3.83
CA ASP A 280 -2.11 6.46 -4.12
C ASP A 280 -1.86 5.24 -3.23
N PRO A 281 -1.70 4.04 -3.82
CA PRO A 281 -1.50 2.80 -3.07
C PRO A 281 -0.15 2.74 -2.33
N GLU A 282 0.86 3.50 -2.76
CA GLU A 282 2.16 3.52 -2.13
C GLU A 282 2.18 4.41 -0.89
N SER A 283 1.79 5.67 -1.04
CA SER A 283 1.76 6.62 0.08
C SER A 283 0.58 6.39 1.03
N GLY A 284 -0.54 5.85 0.53
CA GLY A 284 -1.79 5.74 1.27
C GLY A 284 -2.41 7.10 1.61
N SER A 285 -1.97 8.16 0.96
CA SER A 285 -2.43 9.53 1.21
C SER A 285 -3.57 9.92 0.28
N LEU A 286 -4.53 10.68 0.80
CA LEU A 286 -5.55 11.34 0.00
C LEU A 286 -4.99 12.53 -0.78
N VAL A 287 -3.86 13.07 -0.35
CA VAL A 287 -3.19 14.23 -0.92
C VAL A 287 -1.80 13.82 -1.40
N GLY A 288 -1.47 14.14 -2.65
CA GLY A 288 -0.12 13.90 -3.17
C GLY A 288 0.05 12.60 -3.96
N THR A 289 -0.92 12.28 -4.82
CA THR A 289 -0.69 11.30 -5.90
C THR A 289 0.54 11.68 -6.70
N GLN A 290 1.34 10.69 -7.03
CA GLN A 290 2.46 10.90 -7.96
C GLN A 290 1.92 11.31 -9.33
N GLN A 291 2.15 12.56 -9.69
CA GLN A 291 1.67 13.11 -10.96
C GLN A 291 2.60 12.69 -12.10
N PRO A 292 2.08 12.48 -13.31
CA PRO A 292 2.90 12.29 -14.49
C PRO A 292 3.79 13.52 -14.75
N VAL A 293 5.08 13.29 -14.99
CA VAL A 293 6.03 14.33 -15.36
C VAL A 293 6.55 14.05 -16.76
N PHE A 294 6.49 15.05 -17.64
CA PHE A 294 6.97 14.96 -19.00
C PHE A 294 8.18 15.87 -19.20
N THR A 295 9.23 15.34 -19.80
CA THR A 295 10.48 16.06 -20.02
C THR A 295 10.94 15.85 -21.46
N LEU A 296 11.36 16.92 -22.10
CA LEU A 296 12.02 16.89 -23.40
C LEU A 296 13.49 17.27 -23.23
N ASN A 297 14.38 16.37 -23.57
CA ASN A 297 15.82 16.57 -23.48
C ASN A 297 16.45 16.69 -24.87
N LEU A 298 17.26 17.71 -25.07
CA LEU A 298 18.11 17.87 -26.21
C LEU A 298 19.57 17.74 -25.77
N SER A 299 20.30 16.79 -26.35
CA SER A 299 21.73 16.61 -26.10
C SER A 299 22.49 16.89 -27.38
N VAL A 300 23.48 17.76 -27.31
CA VAL A 300 24.37 18.10 -28.45
C VAL A 300 25.81 18.06 -27.93
N SER A 301 26.68 17.39 -28.68
CA SER A 301 28.13 17.38 -28.44
C SER A 301 28.83 17.98 -29.65
N PHE A 302 29.78 18.85 -29.38
CA PHE A 302 30.60 19.58 -30.36
C PHE A 302 32.01 19.02 -30.47
#